data_36cc6f992b3e805924bdeef4b7740fb6
#
_entry.id   36cc6f992b3e805924bdeef4b7740fb6
#
_cell.length_a   1.000
_cell.length_b   1.000
_cell.length_c   1.000
_cell.angle_alpha   90.00
_cell.angle_beta   90.00
_cell.angle_gamma   90.00
#
_symmetry.space_group_name_H-M   'P 1'
#
loop_
_entity.id
_entity.type
_entity.pdbx_description
1 polymer ?
#
loop_
_entity_poly.entity_id
_entity_poly.type
_entity_poly.pdbx_seq_one_letter_code
_entity_poly.pdbx_strand_id
1 'polypeptide(L)' 'MRIWVVSTGGGPVAAYDSFSAARKYAASLKAAGVSMVTVKSVSLHSVGAI' A
#
# COMPACT_ATOMS: atom_id res chain seq x y z
N MET A 1 14.70 -1.94 -2.87
CA MET A 1 13.43 -1.59 -3.52
C MET A 1 12.38 -1.27 -2.48
N ARG A 2 11.62 -0.25 -2.70
CA ARG A 2 10.58 0.14 -1.74
C ARG A 2 9.19 -0.05 -2.36
N ILE A 3 8.29 -0.58 -1.57
CA ILE A 3 6.93 -0.81 -2.01
C ILE A 3 5.98 -0.13 -1.05
N TRP A 4 4.91 0.44 -1.54
CA TRP A 4 3.88 1.05 -0.73
C TRP A 4 2.67 0.13 -0.72
N VAL A 5 2.28 -0.30 0.48
CA VAL A 5 1.17 -1.21 0.65
C VAL A 5 -0.04 -0.43 1.12
N VAL A 6 -1.14 -0.57 0.41
CA VAL A 6 -2.41 0.05 0.79
C VAL A 6 -3.20 -0.98 1.58
N SER A 7 -3.60 -0.62 2.78
CA SER A 7 -4.35 -1.52 3.66
C SER A 7 -5.66 -0.89 4.10
N THR A 8 -6.61 -1.71 4.44
CA THR A 8 -7.88 -1.29 5.01
C THR A 8 -8.08 -2.03 6.32
N GLY A 9 -9.20 -1.85 6.97
CA GLY A 9 -9.51 -2.57 8.20
C GLY A 9 -9.50 -4.08 8.03
N GLY A 10 -9.69 -4.56 6.83
CA GLY A 10 -9.68 -5.99 6.54
C GLY A 10 -8.29 -6.53 6.19
N GLY A 11 -7.30 -5.68 6.09
CA GLY A 11 -5.94 -6.09 5.77
C GLY A 11 -5.42 -5.47 4.48
N PRO A 12 -4.26 -5.88 4.00
CA PRO A 12 -3.67 -5.31 2.79
C PRO A 12 -4.51 -5.64 1.56
N VAL A 13 -4.70 -4.68 0.68
CA VAL A 13 -5.50 -4.85 -0.53
C VAL A 13 -4.71 -4.62 -1.81
N ALA A 14 -3.63 -3.89 -1.74
CA ALA A 14 -2.82 -3.61 -2.93
C ALA A 14 -1.41 -3.19 -2.55
N ALA A 15 -0.50 -3.32 -3.47
CA ALA A 15 0.87 -2.87 -3.27
C ALA A 15 1.36 -2.24 -4.56
N TYR A 16 2.11 -1.16 -4.45
CA TYR A 16 2.63 -0.42 -5.59
C TYR A 16 4.09 -0.09 -5.39
N ASP A 17 4.81 0.04 -6.46
CA ASP A 17 6.21 0.46 -6.41
C ASP A 17 6.33 1.99 -6.44
N SER A 18 5.24 2.71 -6.46
CA SER A 18 5.20 4.15 -6.51
C SER A 18 4.26 4.70 -5.44
N PHE A 19 4.74 5.67 -4.69
CA PHE A 19 3.93 6.30 -3.66
C PHE A 19 2.72 7.00 -4.28
N SER A 20 2.92 7.66 -5.41
CA SER A 20 1.83 8.35 -6.09
C SER A 20 0.71 7.39 -6.47
N ALA A 21 1.04 6.23 -6.98
CA ALA A 21 0.04 5.24 -7.36
C ALA A 21 -0.70 4.71 -6.13
N ALA A 22 0.02 4.42 -5.06
CA ALA A 22 -0.58 3.93 -3.82
C ALA A 22 -1.52 4.98 -3.22
N ARG A 23 -1.08 6.24 -3.22
CA ARG A 23 -1.88 7.34 -2.69
C ARG A 23 -3.17 7.53 -3.49
N LYS A 24 -3.07 7.42 -4.81
CA LYS A 24 -4.21 7.57 -5.68
C LYS A 24 -5.25 6.49 -5.38
N TYR A 25 -4.79 5.28 -5.24
CA TYR A 25 -5.67 4.17 -4.94
C TYR A 25 -6.31 4.33 -3.56
N ALA A 26 -5.53 4.75 -2.57
CA ALA A 26 -6.03 4.99 -1.23
C ALA A 26 -7.12 6.07 -1.23
N ALA A 27 -6.92 7.14 -1.98
CA ALA A 27 -7.90 8.21 -2.11
C ALA A 27 -9.19 7.68 -2.74
N SER A 28 -9.06 6.81 -3.72
CA SER A 28 -10.20 6.20 -4.40
C SER A 28 -11.00 5.34 -3.42
N LEU A 29 -10.32 4.58 -2.57
CA LEU A 29 -10.99 3.77 -1.56
C LEU A 29 -11.73 4.63 -0.54
N LYS A 30 -11.13 5.73 -0.12
CA LYS A 30 -11.76 6.64 0.81
C LYS A 30 -13.02 7.25 0.18
N ALA A 31 -12.94 7.62 -1.07
CA ALA A 31 -14.08 8.19 -1.79
C ALA A 31 -15.20 7.17 -1.94
N ALA A 32 -14.87 5.90 -1.97
CA ALA A 32 -15.86 4.85 -2.07
C ALA A 32 -16.46 4.48 -0.70
N GLY A 33 -16.04 5.15 0.36
CA GLY A 33 -16.59 4.88 1.67
C GLY A 33 -15.84 3.83 2.49
N VAL A 34 -14.69 3.41 2.03
CA VAL A 34 -13.90 2.43 2.76
C VAL A 34 -13.21 3.11 3.93
N SER A 35 -13.33 2.56 5.12
CA SER A 35 -12.70 3.14 6.29
C SER A 35 -11.36 2.51 6.60
N MET A 36 -10.58 3.15 7.43
CA MET A 36 -9.29 2.64 7.87
C MET A 36 -8.30 2.38 6.73
N VAL A 37 -8.30 3.26 5.75
CA VAL A 37 -7.37 3.14 4.62
C VAL A 37 -6.04 3.73 5.03
N THR A 38 -4.96 2.94 4.92
CA THR A 38 -3.62 3.40 5.23
C THR A 38 -2.64 3.01 4.13
N VAL A 39 -1.58 3.78 3.99
CA VAL A 39 -0.50 3.47 3.06
C VAL A 39 0.77 3.33 3.88
N LYS A 40 1.43 2.21 3.75
CA LYS A 40 2.64 1.91 4.51
C LYS A 40 3.78 1.60 3.55
N SER A 41 4.95 2.12 3.82
CA SER A 41 6.11 1.80 2.99
C SER A 41 6.85 0.61 3.58
N VAL A 42 7.30 -0.27 2.71
CA VAL A 42 8.04 -1.45 3.10
C VAL A 42 9.29 -1.52 2.22
N SER A 43 10.44 -1.67 2.85
CA SER A 43 11.67 -1.85 2.10
C SER A 43 11.87 -3.33 1.85
N LEU A 44 12.11 -3.69 0.62
CA LEU A 44 12.39 -5.05 0.25
C LEU A 44 13.89 -5.24 0.13
N HIS A 45 14.40 -6.27 0.75
CA HIS A 45 15.80 -6.60 0.67
C HIS A 45 15.93 -7.87 -0.16
N SER A 46 16.91 -7.91 -0.97
CA SER A 46 17.11 -9.09 -1.77
C SER A 46 17.91 -10.09 -1.04
N VAL A 47 18.02 -9.97 0.17
CA VAL A 47 18.78 -10.84 0.88
C VAL A 47 18.30 -12.14 0.95
N GLY A 48 17.22 -12.32 0.78
CA GLY A 48 16.65 -13.54 0.85
C GLY A 48 17.44 -14.61 0.51
N ALA A 49 18.17 -14.24 -0.12
CA ALA A 49 19.02 -15.17 -0.56
C ALA A 49 19.51 -16.00 0.52
N ILE A 50 19.46 -15.89 1.17
CA ILE A 50 19.99 -16.67 1.91
C ILE A 50 20.17 -17.43 1.89
#